data_5d9a63d342785748db979e4878b33a0c
#
_entry.id   5d9a63d342785748db979e4878b33a0c
#
_cell.length_a   1.000
_cell.length_b   1.000
_cell.length_c   1.000
_cell.angle_alpha   90.00
_cell.angle_beta   90.00
_cell.angle_gamma   90.00
#
_symmetry.space_group_name_H-M   'P 1'
#
loop_
_entity.id
_entity.type
_entity.pdbx_description
1 polymer ?
#
loop_
_entity_poly.entity_id
_entity_poly.type
_entity_poly.pdbx_seq_one_letter_code
_entity_poly.pdbx_strand_id
1 'polypeptide(L)'
;MSLDALTAKINRYVEEMEFATARVYIEENIEILNNHKNMLNKNARELLDFLLELQAEGGQPLTKKDMAIINAINTYAHKFDVRGIKMLVKDNPNLLLRKDTPAYLNADAKIILQGMGAI
;
A
#
# COMPACT_ATOMS: atom_id res chain seq x y z
N MET A 1 2.88 -5.45 22.85
CA MET A 1 3.98 -5.02 21.96
C MET A 1 4.34 -3.59 22.29
N SER A 2 5.62 -3.28 22.43
CA SER A 2 6.07 -1.90 22.66
C SER A 2 5.88 -1.04 21.41
N LEU A 3 5.84 0.27 21.58
CA LEU A 3 5.75 1.20 20.45
C LEU A 3 6.95 1.06 19.50
N ASP A 4 8.16 0.87 20.05
CA ASP A 4 9.36 0.65 19.24
C ASP A 4 9.25 -0.61 18.39
N ALA A 5 8.78 -1.71 18.98
CA ALA A 5 8.59 -2.98 18.27
C ALA A 5 7.51 -2.85 17.18
N LEU A 6 6.42 -2.16 17.49
CA LEU A 6 5.31 -1.95 16.55
C LEU A 6 5.77 -1.14 15.34
N THR A 7 6.44 -0.01 15.57
CA THR A 7 6.89 0.86 14.48
C THR A 7 7.98 0.20 13.64
N ALA A 8 8.90 -0.54 14.26
CA ALA A 8 9.92 -1.30 13.54
C ALA A 8 9.27 -2.36 12.63
N LYS A 9 8.24 -3.02 13.12
CA LYS A 9 7.52 -4.05 12.36
C LYS A 9 6.80 -3.45 11.15
N ILE A 10 6.11 -2.33 11.37
CA ILE A 10 5.42 -1.61 10.29
C ILE A 10 6.42 -1.14 9.23
N ASN A 11 7.53 -0.54 9.64
CA ASN A 11 8.58 -0.09 8.72
C ASN A 11 9.09 -1.25 7.86
N ARG A 12 9.31 -2.42 8.48
CA ARG A 12 9.77 -3.61 7.76
C ARG A 12 8.74 -4.08 6.73
N TYR A 13 7.47 -4.19 7.12
CA TYR A 13 6.42 -4.62 6.19
C TYR A 13 6.32 -3.68 5.00
N VAL A 14 6.41 -2.37 5.24
CA VAL A 14 6.36 -1.38 4.17
C VAL A 14 7.57 -1.51 3.24
N GLU A 15 8.77 -1.71 3.79
CA GLU A 15 9.99 -1.92 2.99
C GLU A 15 9.90 -3.19 2.14
N GLU A 16 9.25 -4.23 2.66
CA GLU A 16 9.04 -5.49 1.95
C GLU A 16 7.83 -5.47 1.03
N MET A 17 7.17 -4.34 0.92
CA MET A 17 5.96 -4.15 0.11
C MET A 17 4.78 -5.04 0.52
N GLU A 18 4.75 -5.47 1.77
CA GLU A 18 3.64 -6.22 2.35
C GLU A 18 2.61 -5.23 2.91
N PHE A 19 2.00 -4.47 2.01
CA PHE A 19 1.13 -3.35 2.37
C PHE A 19 -0.17 -3.79 3.03
N ALA A 20 -0.70 -4.95 2.64
CA ALA A 20 -1.92 -5.48 3.27
C ALA A 20 -1.69 -5.73 4.76
N THR A 21 -0.55 -6.34 5.11
CA THR A 21 -0.18 -6.59 6.51
C THR A 21 0.12 -5.29 7.25
N ALA A 22 0.89 -4.40 6.62
CA ALA A 22 1.19 -3.08 7.21
C ALA A 22 -0.08 -2.31 7.53
N ARG A 23 -1.06 -2.34 6.63
CA ARG A 23 -2.35 -1.68 6.82
C ARG A 23 -3.09 -2.15 8.07
N VAL A 24 -3.13 -3.46 8.29
CA VAL A 24 -3.79 -4.03 9.48
C VAL A 24 -3.18 -3.46 10.75
N TYR A 25 -1.84 -3.48 10.86
CA TYR A 25 -1.15 -2.94 12.03
C TYR A 25 -1.35 -1.45 12.20
N ILE A 26 -1.35 -0.69 11.10
CA ILE A 26 -1.57 0.75 11.16
C ILE A 26 -3.01 1.06 11.61
N GLU A 27 -4.01 0.41 11.03
CA GLU A 27 -5.41 0.65 11.37
C GLU A 27 -5.73 0.30 12.82
N GLU A 28 -5.16 -0.78 13.34
CA GLU A 28 -5.35 -1.19 14.73
C GLU A 28 -4.72 -0.22 15.73
N ASN A 29 -3.74 0.58 15.32
CA ASN A 29 -2.95 1.45 16.19
C ASN A 29 -2.89 2.89 15.70
N ILE A 30 -3.90 3.33 14.98
CA ILE A 30 -3.84 4.58 14.21
C ILE A 30 -3.62 5.82 15.08
N GLU A 31 -4.26 5.89 16.26
CA GLU A 31 -4.12 7.05 17.15
C GLU A 31 -2.71 7.18 17.71
N ILE A 32 -2.16 6.07 18.23
CA ILE A 32 -0.83 6.11 18.81
C ILE A 32 0.24 6.36 17.75
N LEU A 33 0.06 5.83 16.56
CA LEU A 33 0.98 6.05 15.44
C LEU A 33 0.92 7.50 14.95
N ASN A 34 -0.28 8.09 14.91
CA ASN A 34 -0.45 9.48 14.52
C ASN A 34 0.27 10.44 15.48
N ASN A 35 0.35 10.07 16.76
CA ASN A 35 1.06 10.86 17.77
C ASN A 35 2.58 10.61 17.77
N HIS A 36 3.06 9.62 17.03
CA HIS A 36 4.47 9.22 16.99
C HIS A 36 4.96 8.98 15.56
N LYS A 37 4.54 9.82 14.62
CA LYS A 37 4.89 9.71 13.20
C LYS A 37 6.39 9.69 12.94
N ASN A 38 7.17 10.36 13.78
CA ASN A 38 8.62 10.42 13.65
C ASN A 38 9.32 9.06 13.80
N MET A 39 8.63 8.07 14.36
CA MET A 39 9.16 6.71 14.51
C MET A 39 8.95 5.86 13.26
N LEU A 40 8.13 6.32 12.33
CA LEU A 40 7.87 5.66 11.05
C LEU A 40 8.79 6.22 9.97
N ASN A 41 9.23 5.35 9.04
CA ASN A 41 9.97 5.82 7.88
C ASN A 41 9.03 6.60 6.94
N LYS A 42 9.60 7.24 5.92
CA LYS A 42 8.85 8.10 5.01
C LYS A 42 7.65 7.38 4.37
N ASN A 43 7.86 6.19 3.85
CA ASN A 43 6.81 5.43 3.16
C ASN A 43 5.71 4.99 4.13
N ALA A 44 6.08 4.57 5.34
CA ALA A 44 5.11 4.20 6.37
C ALA A 44 4.29 5.41 6.83
N ARG A 45 4.91 6.59 6.95
CA ARG A 45 4.18 7.83 7.28
C ARG A 45 3.19 8.19 6.18
N GLU A 46 3.57 8.04 4.92
CA GLU A 46 2.68 8.31 3.80
C GLU A 46 1.46 7.38 3.81
N LEU A 47 1.66 6.09 4.14
CA LEU A 47 0.56 5.15 4.29
C LEU A 47 -0.36 5.53 5.44
N LEU A 48 0.20 5.92 6.59
CA LEU A 48 -0.58 6.38 7.73
C LEU A 48 -1.43 7.59 7.36
N ASP A 49 -0.84 8.59 6.75
CA ASP A 49 -1.53 9.82 6.34
C ASP A 49 -2.66 9.51 5.35
N PHE A 50 -2.41 8.60 4.42
CA PHE A 50 -3.42 8.16 3.44
C PHE A 50 -4.60 7.48 4.13
N LEU A 51 -4.34 6.59 5.09
CA LEU A 51 -5.40 5.88 5.82
C LEU A 51 -6.21 6.83 6.71
N LEU A 52 -5.55 7.82 7.32
CA LEU A 52 -6.25 8.88 8.06
C LEU A 52 -7.18 9.68 7.15
N GLU A 53 -6.71 10.01 5.96
CA GLU A 53 -7.50 10.73 4.97
C GLU A 53 -8.71 9.91 4.51
N LEU A 54 -8.53 8.61 4.29
CA LEU A 54 -9.63 7.71 3.95
C LEU A 54 -10.70 7.66 5.04
N GLN A 55 -10.29 7.65 6.31
CA GLN A 55 -11.24 7.66 7.43
C GLN A 55 -12.03 8.95 7.50
N ALA A 56 -11.39 10.08 7.23
CA ALA A 56 -12.02 11.40 7.35
C ALA A 56 -12.94 11.73 6.17
N GLU A 57 -12.54 11.40 4.95
CA GLU A 57 -13.17 11.90 3.72
C GLU A 57 -13.62 10.80 2.76
N GLY A 58 -13.40 9.55 3.08
CA GLY A 58 -13.71 8.44 2.17
C GLY A 58 -12.73 8.30 1.00
N GLY A 59 -11.71 9.15 0.95
CA GLY A 59 -10.68 9.13 -0.08
C GLY A 59 -11.03 9.98 -1.30
N GLN A 60 -10.08 10.08 -2.22
CA GLN A 60 -10.22 10.83 -3.47
C GLN A 60 -10.50 9.87 -4.63
N PRO A 61 -11.19 10.32 -5.70
CA PRO A 61 -11.37 9.48 -6.90
C PRO A 61 -10.04 9.12 -7.53
N LEU A 62 -10.02 8.00 -8.27
CA LEU A 62 -8.86 7.62 -9.07
C LEU A 62 -8.58 8.67 -10.14
N THR A 63 -7.32 9.09 -10.23
CA THR A 63 -6.87 10.06 -11.24
C THR A 63 -6.50 9.34 -12.53
N LYS A 64 -6.28 10.14 -13.61
CA LYS A 64 -5.75 9.58 -14.86
C LYS A 64 -4.39 8.94 -14.66
N LYS A 65 -3.55 9.53 -13.81
CA LYS A 65 -2.24 8.98 -13.47
C LYS A 65 -2.40 7.63 -12.76
N ASP A 66 -3.33 7.54 -11.82
CA ASP A 66 -3.62 6.29 -11.09
C ASP A 66 -4.03 5.19 -12.07
N MET A 67 -4.93 5.50 -13.02
CA MET A 67 -5.37 4.55 -14.03
C MET A 67 -4.23 4.11 -14.96
N ALA A 68 -3.33 5.02 -15.31
CA ALA A 68 -2.16 4.69 -16.12
C ALA A 68 -1.24 3.70 -15.39
N ILE A 69 -1.07 3.88 -14.07
CA ILE A 69 -0.27 2.97 -13.25
C ILE A 69 -0.94 1.60 -13.16
N ILE A 70 -2.25 1.55 -12.94
CA ILE A 70 -3.03 0.30 -12.90
C ILE A 70 -2.89 -0.44 -14.24
N ASN A 71 -3.04 0.27 -15.36
CA ASN A 71 -2.90 -0.33 -16.68
C ASN A 71 -1.49 -0.86 -16.92
N ALA A 72 -0.46 -0.17 -16.43
CA ALA A 72 0.92 -0.65 -16.51
C ALA A 72 1.12 -1.93 -15.69
N ILE A 73 0.55 -1.99 -14.47
CA ILE A 73 0.59 -3.20 -13.65
C ILE A 73 -0.06 -4.37 -14.38
N ASN A 74 -1.25 -4.15 -14.97
CA ASN A 74 -1.94 -5.19 -15.73
C ASN A 74 -1.11 -5.68 -16.93
N THR A 75 -0.43 -4.78 -17.62
CA THR A 75 0.43 -5.12 -18.74
C THR A 75 1.63 -5.97 -18.30
N TYR A 76 2.30 -5.57 -17.23
CA TYR A 76 3.41 -6.32 -16.67
C TYR A 76 2.96 -7.70 -16.17
N ALA A 77 1.79 -7.77 -15.54
CA ALA A 77 1.23 -9.02 -15.04
C ALA A 77 0.96 -10.01 -16.19
N HIS A 78 0.43 -9.51 -17.29
CA HIS A 78 0.17 -10.32 -18.48
C HIS A 78 1.47 -10.94 -19.03
N LYS A 79 2.58 -10.24 -18.91
CA LYS A 79 3.92 -10.71 -19.33
C LYS A 79 4.67 -11.44 -18.22
N PHE A 80 4.07 -11.60 -17.06
CA PHE A 80 4.72 -12.15 -15.86
C PHE A 80 5.99 -11.38 -15.46
N ASP A 81 6.03 -10.09 -15.74
CA ASP A 81 7.15 -9.22 -15.36
C ASP A 81 6.97 -8.75 -13.91
N VAL A 82 7.34 -9.61 -12.98
CA VAL A 82 7.21 -9.35 -11.54
C VAL A 82 8.11 -8.19 -11.11
N ARG A 83 9.28 -8.03 -11.73
CA ARG A 83 10.19 -6.94 -11.41
C ARG A 83 9.56 -5.58 -11.75
N GLY A 84 8.92 -5.48 -12.93
CA GLY A 84 8.22 -4.26 -13.33
C GLY A 84 7.09 -3.93 -12.38
N ILE A 85 6.32 -4.94 -11.97
CA ILE A 85 5.24 -4.76 -10.99
C ILE A 85 5.81 -4.25 -9.66
N LYS A 86 6.88 -4.86 -9.15
CA LYS A 86 7.50 -4.45 -7.89
C LYS A 86 7.96 -3.00 -7.91
N MET A 87 8.50 -2.53 -9.02
CA MET A 87 8.90 -1.13 -9.17
C MET A 87 7.71 -0.19 -9.05
N LEU A 88 6.61 -0.48 -9.74
CA LEU A 88 5.40 0.33 -9.69
C LEU A 88 4.75 0.32 -8.31
N VAL A 89 4.70 -0.84 -7.66
CA VAL A 89 4.12 -1.01 -6.32
C VAL A 89 4.93 -0.23 -5.30
N LYS A 90 6.26 -0.31 -5.37
CA LYS A 90 7.15 0.41 -4.46
C LYS A 90 6.94 1.93 -4.53
N ASP A 91 6.73 2.45 -5.74
CA ASP A 91 6.56 3.89 -5.95
C ASP A 91 5.13 4.38 -5.68
N ASN A 92 4.15 3.46 -5.63
CA ASN A 92 2.74 3.81 -5.53
C ASN A 92 2.00 2.95 -4.49
N PRO A 93 2.49 2.86 -3.24
CA PRO A 93 1.89 1.98 -2.24
C PRO A 93 0.44 2.36 -1.90
N ASN A 94 0.13 3.65 -1.87
CA ASN A 94 -1.22 4.12 -1.53
C ASN A 94 -2.26 3.66 -2.53
N LEU A 95 -1.89 3.54 -3.80
CA LEU A 95 -2.80 3.08 -4.85
C LEU A 95 -3.27 1.64 -4.57
N LEU A 96 -2.38 0.79 -4.07
CA LEU A 96 -2.69 -0.61 -3.79
C LEU A 96 -3.59 -0.78 -2.56
N LEU A 97 -3.63 0.21 -1.67
CA LEU A 97 -4.48 0.18 -0.48
C LEU A 97 -5.90 0.67 -0.72
N ARG A 98 -6.16 1.27 -1.87
CA ARG A 98 -7.51 1.75 -2.20
C ARG A 98 -8.46 0.57 -2.39
N LYS A 99 -9.70 0.73 -1.91
CA LYS A 99 -10.73 -0.31 -2.03
C LYS A 99 -11.22 -0.50 -3.46
N ASP A 100 -11.11 0.53 -4.29
CA ASP A 100 -11.59 0.51 -5.66
C ASP A 100 -10.56 -0.03 -6.66
N THR A 101 -9.27 -0.01 -6.32
CA THR A 101 -8.21 -0.47 -7.23
C THR A 101 -8.39 -1.91 -7.71
N PRO A 102 -8.74 -2.90 -6.85
CA PRO A 102 -8.89 -4.29 -7.32
C PRO A 102 -9.90 -4.47 -8.44
N ALA A 103 -10.92 -3.59 -8.54
CA ALA A 103 -11.92 -3.67 -9.59
C ALA A 103 -11.31 -3.45 -10.99
N TYR A 104 -10.17 -2.78 -11.07
CA TYR A 104 -9.50 -2.44 -12.33
C TYR A 104 -8.29 -3.33 -12.63
N LEU A 105 -7.93 -4.23 -11.71
CA LEU A 105 -6.83 -5.18 -11.90
C LEU A 105 -7.33 -6.43 -12.61
N ASN A 106 -6.53 -6.96 -13.54
CA ASN A 106 -6.85 -8.24 -14.18
C ASN A 106 -6.52 -9.40 -13.23
N ALA A 107 -6.93 -10.62 -13.62
CA ALA A 107 -6.74 -11.80 -12.77
C ALA A 107 -5.27 -12.08 -12.45
N ASP A 108 -4.40 -11.95 -13.45
CA ASP A 108 -2.97 -12.19 -13.29
C ASP A 108 -2.35 -11.20 -12.31
N ALA A 109 -2.71 -9.92 -12.41
CA ALA A 109 -2.25 -8.88 -11.49
C ALA A 109 -2.69 -9.16 -10.06
N LYS A 110 -3.93 -9.55 -9.87
CA LYS A 110 -4.46 -9.89 -8.53
C LYS A 110 -3.68 -11.04 -7.90
N ILE A 111 -3.42 -12.10 -8.66
CA ILE A 111 -2.69 -13.28 -8.18
C ILE A 111 -1.28 -12.88 -7.76
N ILE A 112 -0.57 -12.12 -8.58
CA ILE A 112 0.81 -11.70 -8.30
C ILE A 112 0.84 -10.79 -7.07
N LEU A 113 -0.04 -9.79 -7.01
CA LEU A 113 -0.08 -8.84 -5.91
C LEU A 113 -0.49 -9.49 -4.58
N GLN A 114 -1.42 -10.45 -4.61
CA GLN A 114 -1.78 -11.23 -3.43
C GLN A 114 -0.62 -12.08 -2.96
N GLY A 115 0.10 -12.71 -3.89
CA GLY A 115 1.29 -13.50 -3.57
C GLY A 115 2.40 -12.68 -2.94
N MET A 116 2.50 -11.39 -3.27
CA MET A 116 3.46 -10.46 -2.68
C MET A 116 3.01 -9.88 -1.32
N GLY A 117 1.74 -10.06 -0.96
CA GLY A 117 1.17 -9.40 0.21
C GLY A 117 0.86 -7.92 0.00
N ALA A 118 0.81 -7.46 -1.26
CA ALA A 118 0.54 -6.06 -1.57
C ALA A 118 -0.95 -5.71 -1.55
N ILE A 119 -1.79 -6.72 -1.72
CA ILE A 119 -3.24 -6.55 -1.58
C ILE A 119 -3.85 -7.65 -0.76
#